data_0e3d54d9a4ad6760bbb7e4568309a2ca
#
_entry.id   0e3d54d9a4ad6760bbb7e4568309a2ca
#
_cell.length_a   1.000
_cell.length_b   1.000
_cell.length_c   1.000
_cell.angle_alpha   90.00
_cell.angle_beta   90.00
_cell.angle_gamma   90.00
#
_symmetry.space_group_name_H-M   'P 1'
#
loop_
_entity.id
_entity.type
_entity.pdbx_description
1 polymer ?
#
loop_
_entity_poly.entity_id
_entity_poly.type
_entity_poly.pdbx_seq_one_letter_code
_entity_poly.pdbx_strand_id
1 'polypeptide(L)'
;ADIKRTMSMMDLARDLDTHVITTHIGHVPDDPESTEYKNICRSIEELGKYGDSIGVCFATETGPESAVKLRGILERVDTKSAKVNLDPANFVMLCGQDPVEAVHVLKDYIVHTHAKDGIKTGETTYQELPLGTGAVPYPEYLAALRDEGFDGFLTIERECGDTPEADIQLAFDYLTEQLKRLY
;
A
#
# COMPACT_ATOMS: atom_id res chain seq x y z
N ALA A 1 -9.58 5.09 -13.78
CA ALA A 1 -8.20 5.46 -14.09
C ALA A 1 -8.03 5.53 -15.60
N ASP A 2 -7.26 6.48 -16.08
CA ASP A 2 -6.86 6.54 -17.49
C ASP A 2 -5.70 5.54 -17.70
N ILE A 3 -6.05 4.35 -18.18
CA ILE A 3 -5.10 3.24 -18.36
C ILE A 3 -3.90 3.67 -19.22
N LYS A 4 -4.12 4.41 -20.31
CA LYS A 4 -3.03 4.88 -21.17
C LYS A 4 -2.07 5.81 -20.44
N ARG A 5 -2.60 6.70 -19.61
CA ARG A 5 -1.76 7.59 -18.79
C ARG A 5 -0.95 6.80 -17.78
N THR A 6 -1.56 5.81 -17.13
CA THR A 6 -0.87 4.94 -16.18
C THR A 6 0.24 4.13 -16.87
N MET A 7 -0.02 3.58 -18.07
CA MET A 7 1.02 2.92 -18.86
C MET A 7 2.19 3.86 -19.19
N SER A 8 1.91 5.13 -19.54
CA SER A 8 2.98 6.12 -19.77
C SER A 8 3.80 6.41 -18.50
N MET A 9 3.18 6.35 -17.31
CA MET A 9 3.94 6.46 -16.05
C MET A 9 4.77 5.21 -15.76
N MET A 10 4.29 4.03 -16.15
CA MET A 10 5.07 2.79 -16.06
C MET A 10 6.28 2.83 -17.01
N ASP A 11 6.13 3.38 -18.23
CA ASP A 11 7.26 3.61 -19.13
C ASP A 11 8.29 4.55 -18.51
N LEU A 12 7.84 5.65 -17.90
CA LEU A 12 8.72 6.59 -17.23
C LEU A 12 9.44 5.92 -16.03
N ALA A 13 8.75 5.10 -15.27
CA ALA A 13 9.34 4.34 -14.16
C ALA A 13 10.47 3.43 -14.67
N ARG A 14 10.23 2.67 -15.75
CA ARG A 14 11.27 1.87 -16.40
C ARG A 14 12.46 2.73 -16.86
N ASP A 15 12.22 3.87 -17.49
CA ASP A 15 13.26 4.76 -18.00
C ASP A 15 14.09 5.42 -16.86
N LEU A 16 13.50 5.52 -15.67
CA LEU A 16 14.16 5.96 -14.43
C LEU A 16 14.80 4.82 -13.62
N ASP A 17 14.82 3.59 -14.16
CA ASP A 17 15.33 2.40 -13.48
C ASP A 17 14.63 2.10 -12.14
N THR A 18 13.34 2.43 -12.06
CA THR A 18 12.47 2.01 -10.97
C THR A 18 11.46 0.97 -11.48
N HIS A 19 11.14 -0.02 -10.64
CA HIS A 19 10.36 -1.17 -11.07
C HIS A 19 8.95 -1.21 -10.46
N VAL A 20 8.54 -0.15 -9.77
CA VAL A 20 7.23 -0.06 -9.11
C VAL A 20 6.63 1.32 -9.33
N ILE A 21 5.36 1.37 -9.71
CA ILE A 21 4.52 2.57 -9.56
C ILE A 21 3.40 2.26 -8.58
N THR A 22 2.98 3.28 -7.81
CA THR A 22 1.91 3.15 -6.82
C THR A 22 0.75 4.09 -7.14
N THR A 23 -0.48 3.66 -6.88
CA THR A 23 -1.67 4.51 -6.95
C THR A 23 -2.85 3.85 -6.26
N HIS A 24 -3.81 4.65 -5.79
CA HIS A 24 -5.11 4.16 -5.35
C HIS A 24 -5.97 3.69 -6.53
N ILE A 25 -6.74 2.62 -6.31
CA ILE A 25 -7.70 2.10 -7.31
C ILE A 25 -9.13 2.65 -7.11
N GLY A 26 -9.31 3.49 -6.11
CA GLY A 26 -10.62 4.05 -5.73
C GLY A 26 -11.44 3.09 -4.86
N HIS A 27 -12.73 3.38 -4.72
CA HIS A 27 -13.63 2.55 -3.93
C HIS A 27 -13.90 1.21 -4.63
N VAL A 28 -13.71 0.11 -3.92
CA VAL A 28 -14.03 -1.24 -4.39
C VAL A 28 -15.43 -1.64 -3.93
N PRO A 29 -16.38 -1.90 -4.86
CA PRO A 29 -17.71 -2.37 -4.51
C PRO A 29 -17.70 -3.69 -3.74
N ASP A 30 -18.74 -3.91 -2.91
CA ASP A 30 -18.88 -5.19 -2.18
C ASP A 30 -19.33 -6.34 -3.07
N ASP A 31 -20.13 -6.04 -4.11
CA ASP A 31 -20.62 -7.06 -5.05
C ASP A 31 -19.56 -7.34 -6.14
N PRO A 32 -18.93 -8.52 -6.12
CA PRO A 32 -17.94 -8.92 -7.13
C PRO A 32 -18.55 -9.17 -8.52
N GLU A 33 -19.88 -9.24 -8.63
CA GLU A 33 -20.58 -9.35 -9.89
C GLU A 33 -20.98 -8.00 -10.49
N SER A 34 -20.80 -6.90 -9.74
CA SER A 34 -21.08 -5.55 -10.23
C SER A 34 -20.19 -5.18 -11.43
N THR A 35 -20.69 -4.30 -12.27
CA THR A 35 -19.95 -3.79 -13.43
C THR A 35 -18.69 -3.04 -12.99
N GLU A 36 -18.79 -2.27 -11.91
CA GLU A 36 -17.69 -1.49 -11.33
C GLU A 36 -16.55 -2.40 -10.85
N TYR A 37 -16.87 -3.46 -10.09
CA TYR A 37 -15.88 -4.42 -9.63
C TYR A 37 -15.17 -5.12 -10.81
N LYS A 38 -15.92 -5.58 -11.80
CA LYS A 38 -15.38 -6.21 -13.00
C LYS A 38 -14.50 -5.26 -13.81
N ASN A 39 -14.85 -3.96 -13.85
CA ASN A 39 -14.03 -2.95 -14.52
C ASN A 39 -12.72 -2.69 -13.76
N ILE A 40 -12.74 -2.69 -12.42
CA ILE A 40 -11.51 -2.59 -11.60
C ILE A 40 -10.59 -3.77 -11.91
N CYS A 41 -11.09 -5.01 -11.84
CA CYS A 41 -10.29 -6.21 -12.17
C CYS A 41 -9.70 -6.13 -13.57
N ARG A 42 -10.50 -5.75 -14.59
CA ARG A 42 -10.02 -5.60 -15.96
C ARG A 42 -8.93 -4.55 -16.10
N SER A 43 -9.08 -3.39 -15.43
CA SER A 43 -8.08 -2.33 -15.46
C SER A 43 -6.77 -2.76 -14.82
N ILE A 44 -6.84 -3.43 -13.67
CA ILE A 44 -5.66 -3.96 -12.97
C ILE A 44 -4.97 -5.04 -13.82
N GLU A 45 -5.75 -5.93 -14.44
CA GLU A 45 -5.21 -6.98 -15.31
C GLU A 45 -4.52 -6.39 -16.54
N GLU A 46 -5.11 -5.39 -17.19
CA GLU A 46 -4.53 -4.71 -18.35
C GLU A 46 -3.22 -4.01 -17.99
N LEU A 47 -3.19 -3.27 -16.88
CA LEU A 47 -1.99 -2.61 -16.37
C LEU A 47 -0.93 -3.62 -15.92
N GLY A 48 -1.34 -4.69 -15.24
CA GLY A 48 -0.44 -5.74 -14.82
C GLY A 48 0.20 -6.48 -16.00
N LYS A 49 -0.57 -6.85 -17.02
CA LYS A 49 -0.03 -7.46 -18.25
C LYS A 49 0.93 -6.55 -18.99
N TYR A 50 0.63 -5.25 -19.00
CA TYR A 50 1.58 -4.27 -19.53
C TYR A 50 2.87 -4.29 -18.71
N GLY A 51 2.76 -4.26 -17.37
CA GLY A 51 3.88 -4.37 -16.45
C GLY A 51 4.73 -5.63 -16.65
N ASP A 52 4.07 -6.78 -16.86
CA ASP A 52 4.76 -8.05 -17.18
C ASP A 52 5.64 -7.92 -18.44
N SER A 53 5.22 -7.10 -19.41
CA SER A 53 5.95 -6.91 -20.68
C SER A 53 7.15 -5.98 -20.57
N ILE A 54 7.18 -5.08 -19.58
CA ILE A 54 8.22 -4.04 -19.44
C ILE A 54 9.02 -4.14 -18.13
N GLY A 55 8.67 -5.08 -17.25
CA GLY A 55 9.37 -5.31 -15.97
C GLY A 55 9.05 -4.27 -14.88
N VAL A 56 7.83 -3.69 -14.89
CA VAL A 56 7.39 -2.71 -13.89
C VAL A 56 6.11 -3.18 -13.21
N CYS A 57 6.09 -3.24 -11.90
CA CYS A 57 4.89 -3.56 -11.12
C CYS A 57 3.93 -2.37 -11.04
N PHE A 58 2.65 -2.64 -11.26
CA PHE A 58 1.55 -1.78 -10.87
C PHE A 58 1.10 -2.17 -9.46
N ALA A 59 1.49 -1.38 -8.46
CA ALA A 59 1.15 -1.64 -7.08
C ALA A 59 -0.03 -0.76 -6.65
N THR A 60 -1.17 -1.41 -6.34
CA THR A 60 -2.29 -0.69 -5.76
C THR A 60 -2.00 -0.34 -4.32
N GLU A 61 -2.17 0.93 -3.97
CA GLU A 61 -2.07 1.35 -2.59
C GLU A 61 -3.32 0.93 -1.82
N THR A 62 -3.12 0.40 -0.61
CA THR A 62 -4.21 0.05 0.29
C THR A 62 -5.01 1.29 0.68
N GLY A 63 -6.33 1.16 0.69
CA GLY A 63 -7.28 2.26 0.89
C GLY A 63 -8.42 1.86 1.85
N PRO A 64 -9.67 2.23 1.53
CA PRO A 64 -10.81 1.92 2.39
C PRO A 64 -11.28 0.45 2.30
N GLU A 65 -10.73 -0.35 1.39
CA GLU A 65 -11.07 -1.76 1.26
C GLU A 65 -10.29 -2.63 2.25
N SER A 66 -10.88 -3.77 2.62
CA SER A 66 -10.20 -4.74 3.45
C SER A 66 -9.07 -5.46 2.69
N ALA A 67 -8.05 -5.92 3.43
CA ALA A 67 -6.97 -6.74 2.87
C ALA A 67 -7.51 -7.98 2.14
N VAL A 68 -8.54 -8.64 2.68
CA VAL A 68 -9.20 -9.79 2.06
C VAL A 68 -9.89 -9.42 0.75
N LYS A 69 -10.56 -8.26 0.69
CA LYS A 69 -11.21 -7.78 -0.52
C LYS A 69 -10.18 -7.46 -1.61
N LEU A 70 -9.10 -6.77 -1.25
CA LEU A 70 -8.01 -6.46 -2.17
C LEU A 70 -7.35 -7.74 -2.71
N ARG A 71 -7.04 -8.69 -1.83
CA ARG A 71 -6.53 -10.01 -2.23
C ARG A 71 -7.46 -10.71 -3.23
N GLY A 72 -8.78 -10.67 -2.97
CA GLY A 72 -9.78 -11.26 -3.86
C GLY A 72 -9.79 -10.65 -5.27
N ILE A 73 -9.40 -9.36 -5.43
CA ILE A 73 -9.19 -8.75 -6.75
C ILE A 73 -7.91 -9.31 -7.39
N LEU A 74 -6.81 -9.33 -6.64
CA LEU A 74 -5.50 -9.76 -7.16
C LEU A 74 -5.49 -11.23 -7.56
N GLU A 75 -6.23 -12.08 -6.88
CA GLU A 75 -6.40 -13.51 -7.24
C GLU A 75 -7.23 -13.74 -8.52
N ARG A 76 -8.00 -12.74 -8.96
CA ARG A 76 -8.84 -12.82 -10.17
C ARG A 76 -8.15 -12.34 -11.44
N VAL A 77 -7.02 -11.67 -11.33
CA VAL A 77 -6.29 -11.11 -12.48
C VAL A 77 -5.13 -12.02 -12.87
N ASP A 78 -5.00 -12.26 -14.17
CA ASP A 78 -3.95 -13.12 -14.73
C ASP A 78 -2.71 -12.30 -15.10
N THR A 79 -1.93 -11.90 -14.08
CA THR A 79 -0.69 -11.15 -14.24
C THR A 79 0.19 -11.31 -13.00
N LYS A 80 1.51 -11.16 -13.16
CA LYS A 80 2.49 -11.17 -12.07
C LYS A 80 2.82 -9.79 -11.55
N SER A 81 2.56 -8.75 -12.34
CA SER A 81 2.93 -7.35 -12.03
C SER A 81 1.81 -6.55 -11.37
N ALA A 82 0.62 -7.14 -11.11
CA ALA A 82 -0.37 -6.55 -10.21
C ALA A 82 0.03 -6.84 -8.77
N LYS A 83 0.40 -5.79 -8.03
CA LYS A 83 1.02 -5.88 -6.70
C LYS A 83 0.39 -4.88 -5.73
N VAL A 84 0.95 -4.80 -4.53
CA VAL A 84 0.46 -3.95 -3.44
C VAL A 84 1.55 -3.03 -2.93
N ASN A 85 1.21 -1.75 -2.78
CA ASN A 85 1.85 -0.82 -1.88
C ASN A 85 1.05 -0.81 -0.58
N LEU A 86 1.58 -1.39 0.49
CA LEU A 86 0.86 -1.50 1.75
C LEU A 86 1.09 -0.27 2.61
N ASP A 87 0.03 0.49 2.87
CA ASP A 87 0.00 1.57 3.85
C ASP A 87 -0.71 1.07 5.13
N PRO A 88 0.00 0.88 6.25
CA PRO A 88 -0.59 0.37 7.48
C PRO A 88 -1.57 1.36 8.11
N ALA A 89 -1.33 2.67 7.95
CA ALA A 89 -2.19 3.70 8.52
C ALA A 89 -3.55 3.76 7.82
N ASN A 90 -3.61 3.48 6.52
CA ASN A 90 -4.89 3.42 5.79
C ASN A 90 -5.79 2.30 6.34
N PHE A 91 -5.25 1.15 6.72
CA PHE A 91 -6.04 0.11 7.39
C PHE A 91 -6.59 0.58 8.74
N VAL A 92 -5.77 1.23 9.57
CA VAL A 92 -6.18 1.74 10.88
C VAL A 92 -7.21 2.87 10.72
N MET A 93 -6.90 3.86 9.89
CA MET A 93 -7.67 5.09 9.76
C MET A 93 -8.98 4.89 9.00
N LEU A 94 -8.95 4.19 7.86
CA LEU A 94 -10.09 4.10 6.96
C LEU A 94 -10.97 2.88 7.25
N CYS A 95 -10.38 1.70 7.48
CA CYS A 95 -11.11 0.46 7.70
C CYS A 95 -11.27 0.10 9.18
N GLY A 96 -10.41 0.57 10.07
CA GLY A 96 -10.31 0.08 11.45
C GLY A 96 -9.87 -1.38 11.51
N GLN A 97 -8.97 -1.80 10.62
CA GLN A 97 -8.42 -3.15 10.52
C GLN A 97 -7.00 -3.20 11.08
N ASP A 98 -6.60 -4.40 11.49
CA ASP A 98 -5.25 -4.68 11.94
C ASP A 98 -4.28 -4.74 10.75
N PRO A 99 -3.29 -3.84 10.65
CA PRO A 99 -2.30 -3.86 9.58
C PRO A 99 -1.35 -5.06 9.66
N VAL A 100 -1.18 -5.69 10.83
CA VAL A 100 -0.38 -6.92 11.00
C VAL A 100 -1.06 -8.08 10.29
N GLU A 101 -2.38 -8.25 10.50
CA GLU A 101 -3.17 -9.24 9.78
C GLU A 101 -3.14 -8.98 8.26
N ALA A 102 -3.20 -7.70 7.85
CA ALA A 102 -3.13 -7.32 6.44
C ALA A 102 -1.81 -7.75 5.79
N VAL A 103 -0.67 -7.67 6.48
CA VAL A 103 0.61 -8.20 5.97
C VAL A 103 0.48 -9.68 5.65
N HIS A 104 -0.02 -10.50 6.57
CA HIS A 104 -0.17 -11.94 6.35
C HIS A 104 -1.14 -12.28 5.21
N VAL A 105 -2.23 -11.51 5.09
CA VAL A 105 -3.21 -11.70 4.01
C VAL A 105 -2.62 -11.34 2.64
N LEU A 106 -1.81 -10.29 2.54
CA LEU A 106 -1.31 -9.73 1.28
C LEU A 106 0.14 -10.10 0.96
N LYS A 107 0.81 -10.92 1.76
CA LYS A 107 2.25 -11.21 1.73
C LYS A 107 2.84 -11.49 0.33
N ASP A 108 2.12 -12.24 -0.51
CA ASP A 108 2.58 -12.63 -1.85
C ASP A 108 2.52 -11.48 -2.88
N TYR A 109 1.91 -10.37 -2.47
CA TYR A 109 1.66 -9.23 -3.35
C TYR A 109 2.40 -7.96 -2.92
N ILE A 110 2.87 -7.85 -1.68
CA ILE A 110 3.53 -6.64 -1.16
C ILE A 110 4.88 -6.46 -1.85
N VAL A 111 5.06 -5.35 -2.58
CA VAL A 111 6.33 -4.97 -3.22
C VAL A 111 6.84 -3.61 -2.74
N HIS A 112 6.00 -2.84 -2.07
CA HIS A 112 6.32 -1.54 -1.52
C HIS A 112 5.47 -1.28 -0.29
N THR A 113 5.94 -0.43 0.64
CA THR A 113 5.16 -0.01 1.79
C THR A 113 5.32 1.48 2.03
N HIS A 114 4.25 2.10 2.54
CA HIS A 114 4.35 3.38 3.21
C HIS A 114 4.63 3.19 4.70
N ALA A 115 5.33 4.15 5.27
CA ALA A 115 5.50 4.31 6.70
C ALA A 115 4.76 5.59 7.12
N LYS A 116 3.51 5.41 7.53
CA LYS A 116 2.54 6.43 7.88
C LYS A 116 1.82 6.01 9.15
N ASP A 117 1.36 6.95 9.95
CA ASP A 117 0.65 6.65 11.20
C ASP A 117 -0.56 7.56 11.39
N GLY A 118 -1.50 7.11 12.17
CA GLY A 118 -2.72 7.84 12.46
C GLY A 118 -3.69 7.06 13.33
N ILE A 119 -4.83 7.65 13.57
CA ILE A 119 -5.91 7.08 14.38
C ILE A 119 -7.26 7.25 13.68
N LYS A 120 -8.14 6.30 13.89
CA LYS A 120 -9.57 6.47 13.59
C LYS A 120 -10.23 7.23 14.74
N THR A 121 -10.90 8.34 14.43
CA THR A 121 -11.52 9.21 15.44
C THR A 121 -13.05 9.07 15.49
N GLY A 122 -13.64 8.40 14.51
CA GLY A 122 -15.07 8.14 14.42
C GLY A 122 -15.38 7.15 13.31
N GLU A 123 -16.65 7.00 12.96
CA GLU A 123 -17.06 6.03 11.94
C GLU A 123 -16.45 6.37 10.57
N THR A 124 -16.46 7.65 10.19
CA THR A 124 -15.96 8.16 8.91
C THR A 124 -14.85 9.19 9.06
N THR A 125 -14.33 9.39 10.28
CA THR A 125 -13.31 10.40 10.57
C THR A 125 -12.04 9.76 11.08
N TYR A 126 -10.92 10.36 10.72
CA TYR A 126 -9.57 9.93 11.11
C TYR A 126 -8.65 11.13 11.27
N GLN A 127 -7.51 10.90 11.87
CA GLN A 127 -6.45 11.88 11.99
C GLN A 127 -5.11 11.20 11.73
N GLU A 128 -4.36 11.72 10.76
CA GLU A 128 -2.98 11.35 10.56
C GLU A 128 -2.12 12.01 11.65
N LEU A 129 -1.17 11.26 12.18
CA LEU A 129 -0.28 11.66 13.28
C LEU A 129 1.18 11.42 12.91
N PRO A 130 2.13 12.10 13.55
CA PRO A 130 3.54 11.77 13.41
C PRO A 130 3.79 10.29 13.74
N LEU A 131 4.63 9.63 12.95
CA LEU A 131 4.89 8.20 13.03
C LEU A 131 5.37 7.79 14.43
N GLY A 132 4.78 6.71 14.95
CA GLY A 132 5.01 6.21 16.29
C GLY A 132 4.12 6.87 17.36
N THR A 133 3.21 7.80 16.99
CA THR A 133 2.27 8.44 17.91
C THR A 133 0.81 8.12 17.61
N GLY A 134 0.55 7.36 16.56
CA GLY A 134 -0.77 6.89 16.17
C GLY A 134 -1.10 5.49 16.72
N ALA A 135 -1.91 4.75 15.98
CA ALA A 135 -2.38 3.43 16.39
C ALA A 135 -1.83 2.27 15.52
N VAL A 136 -0.90 2.55 14.62
CA VAL A 136 -0.19 1.49 13.90
C VAL A 136 0.78 0.80 14.87
N PRO A 137 0.64 -0.53 15.11
CA PRO A 137 1.53 -1.27 16.00
C PRO A 137 2.86 -1.58 15.29
N TYR A 138 3.72 -0.56 15.14
CA TYR A 138 4.93 -0.63 14.33
C TYR A 138 5.88 -1.78 14.68
N PRO A 139 6.17 -2.10 15.97
CA PRO A 139 7.02 -3.23 16.30
C PRO A 139 6.49 -4.55 15.72
N GLU A 140 5.20 -4.84 15.87
CA GLU A 140 4.52 -6.04 15.40
C GLU A 140 4.38 -6.03 13.86
N TYR A 141 4.06 -4.87 13.28
CA TYR A 141 3.94 -4.68 11.83
C TYR A 141 5.27 -4.94 11.11
N LEU A 142 6.37 -4.36 11.61
CA LEU A 142 7.69 -4.58 11.04
C LEU A 142 8.17 -6.02 11.23
N ALA A 143 7.84 -6.66 12.36
CA ALA A 143 8.13 -8.06 12.59
C ALA A 143 7.36 -8.94 11.58
N ALA A 144 6.09 -8.67 11.32
CA ALA A 144 5.31 -9.40 10.33
C ALA A 144 5.89 -9.26 8.91
N LEU A 145 6.28 -8.05 8.50
CA LEU A 145 6.94 -7.83 7.20
C LEU A 145 8.23 -8.65 7.07
N ARG A 146 9.10 -8.62 8.10
CA ARG A 146 10.32 -9.42 8.14
C ARG A 146 10.03 -10.92 8.03
N ASP A 147 9.08 -11.41 8.83
CA ASP A 147 8.77 -12.85 8.93
C ASP A 147 8.15 -13.37 7.62
N GLU A 148 7.48 -12.52 6.84
CA GLU A 148 7.00 -12.83 5.49
C GLU A 148 8.06 -12.53 4.40
N GLY A 149 9.28 -12.14 4.78
CA GLY A 149 10.41 -11.98 3.86
C GLY A 149 10.42 -10.68 3.04
N PHE A 150 9.68 -9.65 3.47
CA PHE A 150 9.73 -8.34 2.81
C PHE A 150 11.09 -7.66 3.08
N ASP A 151 11.79 -7.26 2.01
CA ASP A 151 13.08 -6.57 2.04
C ASP A 151 13.08 -5.24 1.25
N GLY A 152 11.88 -4.71 0.95
CA GLY A 152 11.68 -3.49 0.20
C GLY A 152 11.81 -2.22 1.04
N PHE A 153 11.32 -1.12 0.50
CA PHE A 153 11.38 0.20 1.13
C PHE A 153 10.26 0.42 2.14
N LEU A 154 10.60 1.06 3.27
CA LEU A 154 9.67 1.69 4.21
C LEU A 154 9.62 3.19 3.87
N THR A 155 8.80 3.55 2.90
CA THR A 155 8.73 4.93 2.39
C THR A 155 7.92 5.80 3.34
N ILE A 156 8.61 6.73 4.01
CA ILE A 156 7.96 7.64 4.94
C ILE A 156 7.01 8.56 4.16
N GLU A 157 5.75 8.57 4.56
CA GLU A 157 4.72 9.45 4.02
C GLU A 157 4.12 10.32 5.12
N ARG A 158 4.06 11.64 4.86
CA ARG A 158 3.47 12.62 5.75
C ARG A 158 2.69 13.65 4.94
N GLU A 159 1.37 13.53 4.93
CA GLU A 159 0.48 14.37 4.09
C GLU A 159 -0.04 15.62 4.81
N CYS A 160 0.00 15.65 6.13
CA CYS A 160 -0.49 16.77 6.93
C CYS A 160 0.47 17.11 8.07
N GLY A 161 0.17 18.23 8.75
CA GLY A 161 0.98 18.78 9.84
C GLY A 161 1.69 20.07 9.44
N ASP A 162 2.07 20.85 10.46
CA ASP A 162 2.67 22.16 10.26
C ASP A 162 4.20 22.08 10.08
N THR A 163 4.81 20.93 10.41
CA THR A 163 6.27 20.73 10.42
C THR A 163 6.68 19.44 9.70
N PRO A 164 6.37 19.28 8.39
CA PRO A 164 6.57 18.00 7.69
C PRO A 164 8.03 17.53 7.70
N GLU A 165 9.01 18.43 7.58
CA GLU A 165 10.43 18.06 7.63
C GLU A 165 10.82 17.46 8.99
N ALA A 166 10.35 18.06 10.09
CA ALA A 166 10.62 17.57 11.44
C ALA A 166 9.90 16.22 11.69
N ASP A 167 8.68 16.07 11.19
CA ASP A 167 7.90 14.83 11.29
C ASP A 167 8.56 13.69 10.51
N ILE A 168 9.11 13.98 9.33
CA ILE A 168 9.85 12.98 8.52
C ILE A 168 11.15 12.56 9.22
N GLN A 169 11.89 13.50 9.82
CA GLN A 169 13.10 13.19 10.58
C GLN A 169 12.77 12.32 11.81
N LEU A 170 11.71 12.65 12.52
CA LEU A 170 11.22 11.87 13.66
C LEU A 170 10.83 10.45 13.22
N ALA A 171 10.13 10.31 12.10
CA ALA A 171 9.76 9.03 11.53
C ALA A 171 10.99 8.18 11.15
N PHE A 172 12.00 8.79 10.53
CA PHE A 172 13.26 8.14 10.18
C PHE A 172 14.01 7.63 11.43
N ASP A 173 14.12 8.46 12.46
CA ASP A 173 14.78 8.10 13.71
C ASP A 173 14.04 6.95 14.42
N TYR A 174 12.70 7.04 14.48
CA TYR A 174 11.85 6.01 15.06
C TYR A 174 12.00 4.67 14.32
N LEU A 175 11.86 4.65 12.99
CA LEU A 175 12.01 3.42 12.19
C LEU A 175 13.41 2.82 12.33
N THR A 176 14.44 3.67 12.32
CA THR A 176 15.83 3.21 12.52
C THR A 176 16.01 2.52 13.87
N GLU A 177 15.40 3.04 14.93
CA GLU A 177 15.45 2.42 16.26
C GLU A 177 14.67 1.10 16.31
N GLN A 178 13.48 1.02 15.68
CA GLN A 178 12.71 -0.22 15.61
C GLN A 178 13.46 -1.31 14.82
N LEU A 179 14.05 -0.95 13.68
CA LEU A 179 14.82 -1.90 12.87
C LEU A 179 16.04 -2.45 13.60
N LYS A 180 16.78 -1.62 14.38
CA LYS A 180 17.88 -2.09 15.23
C LYS A 180 17.48 -3.10 16.30
N ARG A 181 16.22 -3.05 16.75
CA ARG A 181 15.69 -4.03 17.73
C ARG A 181 15.22 -5.30 17.05
N LEU A 182 14.94 -5.24 15.78
CA LEU A 182 14.36 -6.34 15.02
C LEU A 182 15.43 -7.24 14.39
N TYR A 183 16.60 -6.66 14.10
CA TYR A 183 17.77 -7.30 13.48
C TYR A 183 19.01 -7.19 14.37
#